data_867ad170645942b6c29498f75062d329
#
_entry.id   867ad170645942b6c29498f75062d329
#
_cell.length_a   1.000
_cell.length_b   1.000
_cell.length_c   1.000
_cell.angle_alpha   90.00
_cell.angle_beta   90.00
_cell.angle_gamma   90.00
#
_symmetry.space_group_name_H-M   'P 1'
#
loop_
_entity.id
_entity.type
_entity.pdbx_description
1 polymer ?
#
loop_
_entity_poly.entity_id
_entity_poly.type
_entity_poly.pdbx_seq_one_letter_code
_entity_poly.pdbx_strand_id
1 'polypeptide(L)'
;MSHHASGPNFGFPHGDARLDMTDLYAFTKPGDSAMSIIALNVHPSFRLDSSEPTTKEPFAPGALYEFKIDTDGDAVADLSYSVQFAWWGDGKQTATVRRIQGETAAGVGEAGEVIVEEAPVSFGREALVTKVGDFGFFFGWRSDPFFFDVNGNFNHMQFTGDDFFKDKNICSIVIELPNSELAANSLGIWCRVLVKDRERWIQVERGGRDRKSTRLNSSH
;
A
#
# COMPACT_ATOMS: atom_id res chain seq x y z
N MET A 1 7.31 6.44 -3.88
CA MET A 1 8.57 5.71 -3.58
C MET A 1 8.33 4.28 -3.99
N SER A 2 9.23 3.70 -4.75
CA SER A 2 9.12 2.32 -5.23
C SER A 2 10.12 1.43 -4.51
N HIS A 3 9.72 0.21 -4.17
CA HIS A 3 10.51 -0.74 -3.37
C HIS A 3 10.56 -2.14 -4.02
N HIS A 4 10.52 -2.20 -5.34
CA HIS A 4 10.52 -3.45 -6.09
C HIS A 4 11.80 -4.29 -5.97
N ALA A 5 12.85 -3.74 -5.38
CA ALA A 5 14.15 -4.38 -5.29
C ALA A 5 14.53 -4.70 -3.85
N SER A 6 13.78 -5.54 -3.16
CA SER A 6 14.41 -6.28 -2.09
C SER A 6 15.44 -7.19 -2.74
N GLY A 7 16.72 -7.03 -2.39
CA GLY A 7 17.80 -7.79 -3.04
C GLY A 7 17.54 -9.30 -3.02
N PRO A 8 18.16 -10.06 -3.93
CA PRO A 8 17.86 -11.48 -4.15
C PRO A 8 18.06 -12.38 -2.92
N ASN A 9 18.70 -11.87 -1.88
CA ASN A 9 19.02 -12.62 -0.68
C ASN A 9 18.06 -12.37 0.50
N PHE A 10 17.13 -11.42 0.41
CA PHE A 10 16.30 -11.03 1.56
C PHE A 10 14.94 -11.74 1.62
N GLY A 11 14.45 -12.31 0.53
CA GLY A 11 13.14 -12.94 0.50
C GLY A 11 12.01 -11.94 0.81
N PHE A 12 10.79 -12.42 0.86
CA PHE A 12 9.63 -11.62 1.26
C PHE A 12 9.60 -11.43 2.78
N PRO A 13 9.01 -10.34 3.30
CA PRO A 13 8.76 -10.18 4.71
C PRO A 13 8.03 -11.41 5.28
N HIS A 14 8.58 -12.03 6.31
CA HIS A 14 8.09 -13.30 6.88
C HIS A 14 7.85 -14.44 5.85
N GLY A 15 8.49 -14.39 4.68
CA GLY A 15 8.30 -15.38 3.62
C GLY A 15 6.97 -15.26 2.87
N ASP A 16 6.20 -14.20 3.08
CA ASP A 16 4.89 -13.98 2.47
C ASP A 16 4.92 -12.75 1.55
N ALA A 17 4.76 -13.00 0.23
CA ALA A 17 4.77 -11.94 -0.77
C ALA A 17 3.65 -10.90 -0.57
N ARG A 18 2.54 -11.28 0.05
CA ARG A 18 1.41 -10.38 0.31
C ARG A 18 1.73 -9.28 1.33
N LEU A 19 2.82 -9.42 2.08
CA LEU A 19 3.31 -8.45 3.05
C LEU A 19 4.35 -7.49 2.47
N ASP A 20 4.86 -7.78 1.26
CA ASP A 20 5.92 -7.01 0.62
C ASP A 20 5.33 -5.78 -0.09
N MET A 21 5.73 -4.59 0.36
CA MET A 21 5.30 -3.32 -0.23
C MET A 21 6.14 -3.01 -1.47
N THR A 22 5.49 -2.53 -2.52
CA THR A 22 6.20 -2.09 -3.72
C THR A 22 6.21 -0.58 -3.86
N ASP A 23 5.07 0.06 -3.82
CA ASP A 23 4.92 1.48 -4.10
C ASP A 23 3.95 2.15 -3.16
N LEU A 24 4.27 3.41 -2.83
CA LEU A 24 3.38 4.36 -2.19
C LEU A 24 3.19 5.57 -3.11
N TYR A 25 1.95 5.84 -3.45
CA TYR A 25 1.54 7.01 -4.22
C TYR A 25 0.67 7.92 -3.37
N ALA A 26 0.87 9.23 -3.51
CA ALA A 26 0.00 10.26 -2.95
C ALA A 26 -0.05 11.45 -3.91
N PHE A 27 -1.24 11.81 -4.37
CA PHE A 27 -1.42 12.86 -5.36
C PHE A 27 -2.84 13.45 -5.30
N THR A 28 -2.98 14.66 -5.82
CA THR A 28 -4.28 15.29 -6.01
C THR A 28 -5.09 14.53 -7.06
N LYS A 29 -6.36 14.29 -6.78
CA LYS A 29 -7.23 13.57 -7.71
C LYS A 29 -7.35 14.33 -9.05
N PRO A 30 -7.10 13.65 -10.18
CA PRO A 30 -7.28 14.26 -11.49
C PRO A 30 -8.73 14.76 -11.68
N GLY A 31 -8.88 16.02 -12.07
CA GLY A 31 -10.16 16.65 -12.32
C GLY A 31 -10.92 17.12 -11.08
N ASP A 32 -10.38 16.89 -9.89
CA ASP A 32 -10.98 17.35 -8.62
C ASP A 32 -9.90 17.73 -7.62
N SER A 33 -9.54 18.99 -7.58
CA SER A 33 -8.48 19.50 -6.71
C SER A 33 -8.83 19.57 -5.23
N ALA A 34 -10.09 19.31 -4.86
CA ALA A 34 -10.51 19.21 -3.45
C ALA A 34 -10.28 17.83 -2.85
N MET A 35 -9.89 16.86 -3.68
CA MET A 35 -9.70 15.47 -3.31
C MET A 35 -8.26 15.03 -3.51
N SER A 36 -7.80 14.13 -2.67
CA SER A 36 -6.52 13.43 -2.81
C SER A 36 -6.71 11.93 -2.92
N ILE A 37 -5.73 11.28 -3.52
CA ILE A 37 -5.64 9.83 -3.60
C ILE A 37 -4.35 9.40 -2.94
N ILE A 38 -4.45 8.43 -2.04
CA ILE A 38 -3.31 7.69 -1.52
C ILE A 38 -3.45 6.22 -1.93
N ALA A 39 -2.36 5.62 -2.37
CA ALA A 39 -2.38 4.23 -2.80
C ALA A 39 -1.13 3.50 -2.33
N LEU A 40 -1.34 2.31 -1.80
CA LEU A 40 -0.31 1.37 -1.41
C LEU A 40 -0.41 0.14 -2.30
N ASN A 41 0.67 -0.20 -2.97
CA ASN A 41 0.81 -1.44 -3.71
C ASN A 41 1.61 -2.45 -2.90
N VAL A 42 1.14 -3.68 -2.88
CA VAL A 42 1.77 -4.81 -2.20
C VAL A 42 1.77 -6.04 -3.11
N HIS A 43 2.47 -7.09 -2.72
CA HIS A 43 2.51 -8.35 -3.43
C HIS A 43 3.21 -8.25 -4.79
N PRO A 44 4.52 -7.94 -4.83
CA PRO A 44 5.24 -7.77 -6.08
C PRO A 44 5.29 -9.05 -6.89
N SER A 45 4.99 -8.94 -8.18
CA SER A 45 5.14 -10.05 -9.10
C SER A 45 6.59 -10.46 -9.37
N PHE A 46 7.51 -9.63 -9.00
CA PHE A 46 8.92 -9.74 -9.36
C PHE A 46 9.64 -11.00 -8.90
N ARG A 47 9.17 -11.66 -7.82
CA ARG A 47 9.82 -12.84 -7.25
C ARG A 47 9.08 -14.15 -7.44
N LEU A 48 7.94 -14.09 -8.06
CA LEU A 48 7.15 -15.26 -8.38
C LEU A 48 7.57 -15.78 -9.75
N ASP A 49 7.37 -17.06 -10.00
CA ASP A 49 7.67 -17.66 -11.28
C ASP A 49 6.99 -16.88 -12.40
N SER A 50 7.76 -16.37 -13.36
CA SER A 50 7.26 -15.54 -14.46
C SER A 50 6.27 -16.26 -15.38
N SER A 51 6.17 -17.58 -15.27
CA SER A 51 5.20 -18.41 -16.00
C SER A 51 3.79 -18.39 -15.40
N GLU A 52 3.63 -17.88 -14.18
CA GLU A 52 2.38 -17.87 -13.46
C GLU A 52 1.91 -16.44 -13.17
N PRO A 53 0.58 -16.19 -13.21
CA PRO A 53 0.04 -14.93 -12.74
C PRO A 53 0.38 -14.75 -11.26
N THR A 54 1.03 -13.67 -10.95
CA THR A 54 1.66 -13.44 -9.66
C THR A 54 0.72 -13.18 -8.50
N THR A 55 -0.53 -12.94 -8.77
CA THR A 55 -1.53 -12.59 -7.77
C THR A 55 -2.70 -13.57 -7.74
N LYS A 56 -2.42 -14.86 -7.75
CA LYS A 56 -3.46 -15.85 -7.43
C LYS A 56 -3.93 -15.72 -6.00
N GLU A 57 -3.05 -15.22 -5.15
CA GLU A 57 -3.33 -15.02 -3.74
C GLU A 57 -3.66 -13.55 -3.45
N PRO A 58 -4.75 -13.32 -2.73
CA PRO A 58 -5.17 -11.99 -2.34
C PRO A 58 -4.26 -11.39 -1.25
N PHE A 59 -4.71 -10.31 -0.64
CA PHE A 59 -4.07 -9.73 0.55
C PHE A 59 -3.96 -10.72 1.70
N ALA A 60 -2.98 -10.56 2.58
CA ALA A 60 -2.78 -11.42 3.74
C ALA A 60 -3.89 -11.20 4.79
N PRO A 61 -4.74 -12.19 5.06
CA PRO A 61 -5.70 -12.08 6.15
C PRO A 61 -4.97 -11.96 7.49
N GLY A 62 -5.45 -11.10 8.36
CA GLY A 62 -4.84 -10.87 9.66
C GLY A 62 -3.60 -9.96 9.65
N ALA A 63 -3.12 -9.52 8.49
CA ALA A 63 -2.17 -8.41 8.42
C ALA A 63 -2.88 -7.06 8.54
N LEU A 64 -2.15 -6.05 8.99
CA LEU A 64 -2.61 -4.68 9.07
C LEU A 64 -1.75 -3.84 8.12
N TYR A 65 -2.40 -3.22 7.15
CA TYR A 65 -1.78 -2.30 6.20
C TYR A 65 -2.14 -0.88 6.63
N GLU A 66 -1.14 -0.06 6.92
CA GLU A 66 -1.38 1.28 7.46
C GLU A 66 -0.79 2.36 6.60
N PHE A 67 -1.57 3.40 6.33
CA PHE A 67 -1.12 4.71 5.91
C PHE A 67 -0.94 5.58 7.15
N LYS A 68 0.20 6.21 7.28
CA LYS A 68 0.54 7.15 8.32
C LYS A 68 0.76 8.52 7.72
N ILE A 69 0.13 9.53 8.28
CA ILE A 69 0.12 10.90 7.75
C ILE A 69 0.49 11.85 8.87
N ASP A 70 1.59 12.56 8.65
CA ASP A 70 2.09 13.66 9.47
C ASP A 70 1.63 14.96 8.82
N THR A 71 0.90 15.78 9.55
CA THR A 71 0.28 17.01 9.06
C THR A 71 0.98 18.28 9.58
N ASP A 72 1.86 18.18 10.56
CA ASP A 72 2.58 19.32 11.16
C ASP A 72 4.10 19.29 10.93
N GLY A 73 4.64 18.18 10.40
CA GLY A 73 6.04 18.06 9.99
C GLY A 73 6.99 17.61 11.09
N ASP A 74 6.48 17.07 12.20
CA ASP A 74 7.26 16.57 13.33
C ASP A 74 7.73 15.12 13.14
N ALA A 75 7.29 14.44 12.07
CA ALA A 75 7.54 13.05 11.73
C ALA A 75 6.81 12.04 12.66
N VAL A 76 5.77 12.47 13.34
CA VAL A 76 4.81 11.63 14.05
C VAL A 76 3.50 11.65 13.26
N ALA A 77 2.74 10.57 13.23
CA ALA A 77 1.49 10.56 12.50
C ALA A 77 0.38 11.19 13.34
N ASP A 78 -0.34 12.14 12.75
CA ASP A 78 -1.56 12.77 13.31
C ASP A 78 -2.82 12.09 12.80
N LEU A 79 -2.73 11.47 11.65
CA LEU A 79 -3.80 10.74 11.00
C LEU A 79 -3.28 9.40 10.49
N SER A 80 -4.09 8.37 10.63
CA SER A 80 -3.77 7.05 10.09
C SER A 80 -5.02 6.39 9.53
N TYR A 81 -4.83 5.69 8.41
CA TYR A 81 -5.83 4.74 7.90
C TYR A 81 -5.25 3.34 7.99
N SER A 82 -5.96 2.44 8.64
CA SER A 82 -5.57 1.04 8.72
C SER A 82 -6.56 0.14 7.99
N VAL A 83 -6.04 -0.81 7.23
CA VAL A 83 -6.81 -1.72 6.40
C VAL A 83 -6.51 -3.15 6.80
N GLN A 84 -7.55 -3.91 7.10
CA GLN A 84 -7.49 -5.36 7.35
C GLN A 84 -8.35 -6.11 6.35
N PHE A 85 -7.88 -7.28 5.95
CA PHE A 85 -8.61 -8.15 5.05
C PHE A 85 -9.08 -9.41 5.77
N ALA A 86 -10.28 -9.85 5.44
CA ALA A 86 -10.86 -11.10 5.93
C ALA A 86 -11.32 -11.95 4.75
N TRP A 87 -11.32 -13.27 4.91
CA TRP A 87 -11.96 -14.19 3.98
C TRP A 87 -13.47 -14.18 4.17
N TRP A 88 -14.18 -14.09 3.06
CA TRP A 88 -15.63 -14.18 3.03
C TRP A 88 -16.09 -15.23 2.01
N GLY A 89 -16.09 -16.50 2.40
CA GLY A 89 -16.55 -17.59 1.57
C GLY A 89 -16.01 -17.62 0.12
N ASP A 90 -16.07 -18.73 -0.55
CA ASP A 90 -15.78 -18.91 -1.99
C ASP A 90 -14.51 -18.23 -2.54
N GLY A 91 -13.47 -18.10 -1.71
CA GLY A 91 -12.23 -17.44 -2.10
C GLY A 91 -12.31 -15.91 -2.24
N LYS A 92 -13.39 -15.28 -1.79
CA LYS A 92 -13.54 -13.82 -1.79
C LYS A 92 -12.95 -13.22 -0.53
N GLN A 93 -12.52 -11.97 -0.63
CA GLN A 93 -12.05 -11.18 0.50
C GLN A 93 -12.87 -9.91 0.65
N THR A 94 -12.96 -9.44 1.88
CA THR A 94 -13.45 -8.10 2.21
C THR A 94 -12.41 -7.32 2.98
N ALA A 95 -12.50 -6.00 2.89
CA ALA A 95 -11.64 -5.06 3.60
C ALA A 95 -12.44 -4.29 4.64
N THR A 96 -11.84 -4.11 5.82
CA THR A 96 -12.28 -3.17 6.85
C THR A 96 -11.27 -2.05 6.94
N VAL A 97 -11.75 -0.80 6.89
CA VAL A 97 -10.91 0.41 7.03
C VAL A 97 -11.24 1.13 8.33
N ARG A 98 -10.21 1.45 9.08
CA ARG A 98 -10.31 2.28 10.28
C ARG A 98 -9.56 3.58 10.09
N ARG A 99 -10.10 4.64 10.67
CA ARG A 99 -9.50 5.96 10.75
C ARG A 99 -9.08 6.23 12.19
N ILE A 100 -7.86 6.69 12.37
CA ILE A 100 -7.29 7.02 13.67
C ILE A 100 -6.76 8.45 13.60
N GLN A 101 -7.08 9.29 14.57
CA GLN A 101 -6.66 10.69 14.62
C GLN A 101 -5.99 11.03 15.93
N GLY A 102 -5.18 12.11 15.91
CA GLY A 102 -4.46 12.65 17.06
C GLY A 102 -3.36 11.73 17.57
N GLU A 103 -2.98 11.83 18.82
CA GLU A 103 -1.81 11.15 19.41
C GLU A 103 -1.81 9.63 19.22
N THR A 104 -2.98 9.01 19.08
CA THR A 104 -3.09 7.55 18.86
C THR A 104 -2.78 7.14 17.43
N ALA A 105 -2.77 8.06 16.47
CA ALA A 105 -2.49 7.77 15.07
C ALA A 105 -1.05 7.24 14.85
N ALA A 106 -0.11 7.62 15.69
CA ALA A 106 1.26 7.10 15.66
C ALA A 106 1.35 5.62 16.08
N GLY A 107 0.41 5.16 16.89
CA GLY A 107 0.31 3.79 17.37
C GLY A 107 -0.16 2.79 16.30
N VAL A 108 -0.52 1.58 16.73
CA VAL A 108 -1.12 0.55 15.86
C VAL A 108 -2.60 0.82 15.68
N GLY A 109 -3.06 0.84 14.44
CA GLY A 109 -4.42 1.25 14.07
C GLY A 109 -5.47 0.15 14.19
N GLU A 110 -5.43 -0.69 15.23
CA GLU A 110 -6.44 -1.72 15.48
C GLU A 110 -7.71 -1.13 16.14
N ALA A 111 -7.57 -0.02 16.85
CA ALA A 111 -8.62 0.58 17.69
C ALA A 111 -9.23 1.87 17.11
N GLY A 112 -9.10 2.11 15.82
CA GLY A 112 -9.67 3.30 15.16
C GLY A 112 -11.18 3.20 14.91
N GLU A 113 -11.78 4.34 14.55
CA GLU A 113 -13.15 4.40 14.03
C GLU A 113 -13.27 3.59 12.75
N VAL A 114 -14.21 2.65 12.68
CA VAL A 114 -14.50 1.90 11.45
C VAL A 114 -15.26 2.82 10.50
N ILE A 115 -14.63 3.17 9.37
CA ILE A 115 -15.26 3.99 8.32
C ILE A 115 -15.76 3.17 7.15
N VAL A 116 -15.23 1.97 6.97
CA VAL A 116 -15.72 0.99 5.99
C VAL A 116 -15.64 -0.39 6.61
N GLU A 117 -16.70 -1.17 6.45
CA GLU A 117 -16.76 -2.56 6.85
C GLU A 117 -17.19 -3.41 5.65
N GLU A 118 -16.59 -4.58 5.51
CA GLU A 118 -16.90 -5.56 4.47
C GLU A 118 -16.86 -5.03 3.02
N ALA A 119 -15.98 -4.04 2.74
CA ALA A 119 -15.79 -3.57 1.38
C ALA A 119 -15.24 -4.70 0.49
N PRO A 120 -15.83 -4.95 -0.70
CA PRO A 120 -15.40 -6.05 -1.55
C PRO A 120 -14.00 -5.83 -2.11
N VAL A 121 -13.21 -6.90 -2.16
CA VAL A 121 -11.95 -6.94 -2.92
C VAL A 121 -12.24 -7.32 -4.36
N SER A 122 -11.70 -6.54 -5.29
CA SER A 122 -11.90 -6.69 -6.74
C SER A 122 -10.92 -7.68 -7.33
N PHE A 123 -11.41 -8.84 -7.76
CA PHE A 123 -10.59 -9.89 -8.41
C PHE A 123 -10.69 -9.88 -9.94
N GLY A 124 -11.63 -9.13 -10.49
CA GLY A 124 -11.90 -9.08 -11.93
C GLY A 124 -11.38 -7.79 -12.58
N ARG A 125 -11.68 -7.66 -13.87
CA ARG A 125 -11.33 -6.46 -14.65
C ARG A 125 -12.07 -5.21 -14.17
N GLU A 126 -13.32 -5.37 -13.73
CA GLU A 126 -14.12 -4.27 -13.22
C GLU A 126 -13.67 -3.88 -11.81
N ALA A 127 -13.53 -2.57 -11.61
CA ALA A 127 -13.20 -2.02 -10.31
C ALA A 127 -14.47 -1.99 -9.44
N LEU A 128 -14.42 -2.69 -8.31
CA LEU A 128 -15.43 -2.58 -7.26
C LEU A 128 -15.01 -1.43 -6.32
N VAL A 129 -15.59 -0.26 -6.52
CA VAL A 129 -15.29 0.92 -5.70
C VAL A 129 -16.37 1.09 -4.65
N THR A 130 -15.97 1.12 -3.38
CA THR A 130 -16.85 1.41 -2.25
C THR A 130 -16.82 2.91 -1.97
N LYS A 131 -17.99 3.56 -1.84
CA LYS A 131 -18.13 4.97 -1.49
C LYS A 131 -18.80 5.10 -0.13
N VAL A 132 -18.22 5.93 0.76
CA VAL A 132 -18.78 6.26 2.07
C VAL A 132 -18.58 7.75 2.31
N GLY A 133 -19.67 8.53 2.30
CA GLY A 133 -19.57 9.98 2.31
C GLY A 133 -18.72 10.48 1.14
N ASP A 134 -17.75 11.32 1.45
CA ASP A 134 -16.80 11.86 0.47
C ASP A 134 -15.61 10.91 0.20
N PHE A 135 -15.51 9.79 0.89
CA PHE A 135 -14.44 8.83 0.70
C PHE A 135 -14.74 7.84 -0.42
N GLY A 136 -13.67 7.41 -1.11
CA GLY A 136 -13.70 6.28 -2.05
C GLY A 136 -12.63 5.27 -1.73
N PHE A 137 -12.97 3.98 -1.84
CA PHE A 137 -12.07 2.89 -1.51
C PHE A 137 -12.05 1.87 -2.64
N PHE A 138 -10.85 1.43 -2.99
CA PHE A 138 -10.65 0.32 -3.91
C PHE A 138 -9.59 -0.62 -3.33
N PHE A 139 -9.88 -1.91 -3.40
CA PHE A 139 -8.97 -2.98 -3.02
C PHE A 139 -8.99 -4.04 -4.11
N GLY A 140 -7.83 -4.45 -4.60
CA GLY A 140 -7.81 -5.51 -5.62
C GLY A 140 -6.61 -5.48 -6.56
N TRP A 141 -6.70 -6.34 -7.55
CA TRP A 141 -5.66 -6.48 -8.58
C TRP A 141 -5.73 -5.38 -9.61
N ARG A 142 -4.56 -4.88 -9.97
CA ARG A 142 -4.37 -3.99 -11.12
C ARG A 142 -3.03 -4.28 -11.77
N SER A 143 -2.92 -3.88 -13.03
CA SER A 143 -1.61 -3.82 -13.68
C SER A 143 -0.68 -2.98 -12.84
N ASP A 144 0.55 -3.44 -12.68
CA ASP A 144 1.56 -2.69 -11.96
C ASP A 144 1.81 -1.35 -12.67
N PRO A 145 1.58 -0.21 -12.01
CA PRO A 145 1.76 1.10 -12.63
C PRO A 145 3.23 1.53 -12.70
N PHE A 146 4.14 0.76 -12.09
CA PHE A 146 5.55 1.09 -12.09
C PHE A 146 6.19 0.74 -13.44
N PHE A 147 6.86 1.73 -14.04
CA PHE A 147 7.63 1.54 -15.26
C PHE A 147 9.10 1.35 -14.91
N PHE A 148 9.72 0.30 -15.40
CA PHE A 148 11.15 0.09 -15.26
C PHE A 148 11.78 -0.54 -16.50
N ASP A 149 12.64 0.23 -17.17
CA ASP A 149 13.44 -0.22 -18.30
C ASP A 149 14.69 -0.95 -17.81
N VAL A 150 14.55 -2.25 -17.56
CA VAL A 150 15.64 -3.12 -17.07
C VAL A 150 16.76 -3.20 -18.12
N ASN A 151 16.40 -3.34 -19.40
CA ASN A 151 17.37 -3.45 -20.49
C ASN A 151 18.19 -2.15 -20.62
N GLY A 152 17.52 -1.02 -20.56
CA GLY A 152 18.18 0.28 -20.57
C GLY A 152 19.11 0.49 -19.38
N ASN A 153 18.66 0.08 -18.18
CA ASN A 153 19.47 0.18 -16.97
C ASN A 153 20.78 -0.63 -17.07
N PHE A 154 20.71 -1.87 -17.54
CA PHE A 154 21.89 -2.70 -17.74
C PHE A 154 22.75 -2.28 -18.96
N ASN A 155 22.17 -1.58 -19.91
CA ASN A 155 22.88 -1.05 -21.09
C ASN A 155 23.32 0.41 -20.88
N HIS A 156 24.12 0.65 -19.86
CA HIS A 156 24.68 1.97 -19.54
C HIS A 156 23.66 3.11 -19.46
N MET A 157 22.46 2.83 -18.92
CA MET A 157 21.36 3.79 -18.79
C MET A 157 20.83 4.31 -20.14
N GLN A 158 20.96 3.52 -21.19
CA GLN A 158 20.39 3.86 -22.50
C GLN A 158 18.92 3.40 -22.55
N PHE A 159 18.02 4.35 -22.62
CA PHE A 159 16.60 4.09 -22.67
C PHE A 159 16.21 3.23 -23.87
N THR A 160 15.60 2.07 -23.62
CA THR A 160 15.09 1.16 -24.65
C THR A 160 13.57 1.25 -24.83
N GLY A 161 12.85 1.73 -23.83
CA GLY A 161 11.40 1.79 -23.83
C GLY A 161 10.72 0.48 -23.42
N ASP A 162 11.49 -0.54 -23.05
CA ASP A 162 10.96 -1.82 -22.62
C ASP A 162 10.56 -1.76 -21.15
N ASP A 163 9.26 -1.90 -20.88
CA ASP A 163 8.73 -1.93 -19.52
C ASP A 163 8.76 -3.35 -18.95
N PHE A 164 9.58 -3.58 -17.93
CA PHE A 164 9.68 -4.85 -17.24
C PHE A 164 8.38 -5.26 -16.53
N PHE A 165 7.56 -4.30 -16.12
CA PHE A 165 6.32 -4.55 -15.39
C PHE A 165 5.06 -4.59 -16.26
N LYS A 166 5.20 -4.43 -17.58
CA LYS A 166 4.10 -4.32 -18.55
C LYS A 166 3.00 -5.37 -18.40
N ASP A 167 3.36 -6.63 -18.11
CA ASP A 167 2.42 -7.75 -18.04
C ASP A 167 2.28 -8.28 -16.60
N LYS A 168 2.64 -7.49 -15.61
CA LYS A 168 2.59 -7.86 -14.20
C LYS A 168 1.44 -7.18 -13.48
N ASN A 169 0.92 -7.88 -12.49
CA ASN A 169 -0.14 -7.38 -11.63
C ASN A 169 0.38 -7.12 -10.22
N ILE A 170 -0.34 -6.28 -9.53
CA ILE A 170 -0.08 -5.88 -8.15
C ILE A 170 -1.39 -5.82 -7.37
N CYS A 171 -1.37 -6.05 -6.07
CA CYS A 171 -2.50 -5.78 -5.20
C CYS A 171 -2.44 -4.34 -4.73
N SER A 172 -3.48 -3.57 -5.03
CA SER A 172 -3.56 -2.14 -4.68
C SER A 172 -4.60 -1.89 -3.60
N ILE A 173 -4.23 -1.07 -2.63
CA ILE A 173 -5.09 -0.48 -1.60
C ILE A 173 -5.17 1.01 -1.94
N VAL A 174 -6.33 1.50 -2.34
CA VAL A 174 -6.51 2.90 -2.76
C VAL A 174 -7.57 3.56 -1.90
N ILE A 175 -7.23 4.73 -1.37
CA ILE A 175 -8.14 5.58 -0.61
C ILE A 175 -8.21 6.94 -1.31
N GLU A 176 -9.40 7.32 -1.74
CA GLU A 176 -9.75 8.67 -2.15
C GLU A 176 -10.34 9.39 -0.94
N LEU A 177 -9.82 10.57 -0.61
CA LEU A 177 -10.20 11.32 0.58
C LEU A 177 -10.26 12.82 0.29
N PRO A 178 -11.14 13.57 1.00
CA PRO A 178 -11.19 15.02 0.88
C PRO A 178 -9.93 15.67 1.48
N ASN A 179 -9.43 16.74 0.86
CA ASN A 179 -8.25 17.45 1.33
C ASN A 179 -8.45 18.08 2.72
N SER A 180 -9.70 18.28 3.17
CA SER A 180 -10.02 18.71 4.53
C SER A 180 -9.53 17.73 5.60
N GLU A 181 -9.38 16.45 5.26
CA GLU A 181 -8.77 15.44 6.14
C GLU A 181 -7.27 15.67 6.34
N LEU A 182 -6.62 16.24 5.33
CA LEU A 182 -5.17 16.40 5.30
C LEU A 182 -4.70 17.75 5.85
N ALA A 183 -5.59 18.73 5.96
CA ALA A 183 -5.53 20.09 6.55
C ALA A 183 -4.12 20.69 6.79
N ALA A 184 -3.14 20.47 5.89
CA ALA A 184 -1.75 20.82 6.08
C ALA A 184 -1.13 21.49 4.85
N ASN A 185 -0.12 22.35 5.08
CA ASN A 185 0.68 22.94 4.01
C ASN A 185 1.80 22.01 3.51
N SER A 186 2.15 21.00 4.29
CA SER A 186 3.17 20.01 3.95
C SER A 186 2.83 18.71 4.65
N LEU A 187 2.83 17.62 3.91
CA LEU A 187 2.47 16.30 4.40
C LEU A 187 3.68 15.36 4.42
N GLY A 188 3.84 14.64 5.51
CA GLY A 188 4.65 13.43 5.57
C GLY A 188 3.74 12.21 5.42
N ILE A 189 3.98 11.36 4.41
CA ILE A 189 3.18 10.16 4.22
C ILE A 189 4.10 8.96 4.12
N TRP A 190 3.80 7.93 4.90
CA TRP A 190 4.47 6.62 4.82
C TRP A 190 3.47 5.50 5.06
N CYS A 191 3.87 4.30 4.71
CA CYS A 191 3.09 3.10 4.96
C CYS A 191 3.90 2.09 5.76
N ARG A 192 3.19 1.20 6.43
CA ARG A 192 3.78 0.03 7.07
C ARG A 192 2.83 -1.16 7.00
N VAL A 193 3.40 -2.35 7.04
CA VAL A 193 2.67 -3.60 7.15
C VAL A 193 3.03 -4.26 8.48
N LEU A 194 2.03 -4.69 9.22
CA LEU A 194 2.20 -5.36 10.48
C LEU A 194 1.50 -6.72 10.45
N VAL A 195 2.06 -7.67 11.18
CA VAL A 195 1.46 -8.97 11.45
C VAL A 195 1.31 -9.17 12.95
N LYS A 196 0.33 -9.97 13.34
CA LYS A 196 0.12 -10.30 14.75
C LYS A 196 0.96 -11.53 15.10
N ASP A 197 1.91 -11.36 16.02
CA ASP A 197 2.61 -12.46 16.68
C ASP A 197 2.09 -12.59 18.10
N ARG A 198 1.30 -13.64 18.35
CA ARG A 198 0.52 -13.84 19.59
C ARG A 198 -0.38 -12.62 19.83
N GLU A 199 -0.09 -11.83 20.88
CA GLU A 199 -0.86 -10.63 21.24
C GLU A 199 -0.21 -9.30 20.81
N ARG A 200 0.90 -9.37 20.05
CA ARG A 200 1.66 -8.17 19.65
C ARG A 200 1.65 -7.97 18.14
N TRP A 201 1.44 -6.74 17.73
CA TRP A 201 1.67 -6.32 16.37
C TRP A 201 3.16 -6.07 16.13
N ILE A 202 3.71 -6.72 15.13
CA ILE A 202 5.10 -6.57 14.70
C ILE A 202 5.10 -5.95 13.31
N GLN A 203 5.82 -4.84 13.16
CA GLN A 203 6.04 -4.25 11.86
C GLN A 203 7.03 -5.12 11.08
N VAL A 204 6.60 -5.56 9.90
CA VAL A 204 7.37 -6.46 9.03
C VAL A 204 7.87 -5.77 7.77
N GLU A 205 7.21 -4.66 7.39
CA GLU A 205 7.59 -3.87 6.24
C GLU A 205 7.26 -2.39 6.45
N ARG A 206 7.97 -1.50 5.75
CA ARG A 206 7.76 -0.06 5.78
C ARG A 206 8.26 0.59 4.51
N GLY A 207 7.48 1.53 3.96
CA GLY A 207 7.85 2.36 2.80
C GLY A 207 7.31 3.78 2.92
N GLY A 208 7.95 4.72 2.23
CA GLY A 208 7.57 6.11 2.25
C GLY A 208 8.56 7.01 2.95
N ARG A 209 8.28 8.33 2.97
CA ARG A 209 9.17 9.33 3.57
C ARG A 209 8.96 9.37 5.08
N ASP A 210 9.97 8.93 5.81
CA ASP A 210 10.11 9.17 7.23
C ASP A 210 11.47 9.84 7.47
N ARG A 211 11.51 10.89 8.26
CA ARG A 211 12.76 11.59 8.61
C ARG A 211 13.76 10.70 9.34
N LYS A 212 13.30 9.68 10.03
CA LYS A 212 14.15 8.78 10.84
C LYS A 212 14.64 7.55 10.09
N SER A 213 14.00 7.13 9.01
CA SER A 213 14.24 5.84 8.38
C SER A 213 14.84 5.88 6.97
N THR A 214 15.12 7.06 6.42
CA THR A 214 15.76 7.19 5.10
C THR A 214 17.09 6.46 4.96
N ARG A 215 17.72 6.07 6.06
CA ARG A 215 18.95 5.27 6.04
C ARG A 215 18.75 3.77 6.27
N LEU A 216 17.61 3.36 6.84
CA LEU A 216 17.35 1.95 7.12
C LEU A 216 16.69 1.22 5.94
N ASN A 217 15.94 1.94 5.09
CA ASN A 217 15.31 1.37 3.89
C ASN A 217 16.26 1.25 2.69
N SER A 218 17.45 1.82 2.75
CA SER A 218 18.48 1.68 1.70
C SER A 218 19.50 0.56 1.98
N SER A 219 19.35 -0.15 3.09
CA SER A 219 20.27 -1.20 3.52
C SER A 219 19.59 -2.57 3.73
N HIS A 220 18.37 -2.74 3.24
CA HIS A 220 17.69 -4.04 3.29
C HIS A 220 17.21 -4.46 1.92
#